data_e5a1223ad39b99c745795c921154caf0
#
_entry.id   e5a1223ad39b99c745795c921154caf0
#
_cell.length_a   1.000
_cell.length_b   1.000
_cell.length_c   1.000
_cell.angle_alpha   90.00
_cell.angle_beta   90.00
_cell.angle_gamma   90.00
#
_symmetry.space_group_name_H-M   'P 1'
#
loop_
_entity.id
_entity.type
_entity.pdbx_description
1 polymer ?
#
loop_
_entity_poly.entity_id
_entity_poly.type
_entity_poly.pdbx_seq_one_letter_code
_entity_poly.pdbx_strand_id
1 'polypeptide(L)'
;MLKFDEKKQIDSVRGALALRGQIEEIVDAICKEGYRNILLMGIGGTYASCLQTAVHMKERSGLEVLVENAAEYLTTGNKRVGEGTVAVVSSVTGSTSEMLEGVAKAQKAGAKVLGFIDVETTELAKMVDWEIAYPSNEQLKFFMAADRFMYNAGEFDEYEAMYAEFDKNLPEALAETEKQADAFGLQFAEEHRNDPIHYFVGAGNQYGATYSYAMCYWEEMHWIRTKSIHSAEFF
;
A
#
# COMPACT_ATOMS: atom_id res chain seq x y z
N MET A 1 -7.90 1.87 25.12
CA MET A 1 -7.81 2.59 23.82
C MET A 1 -8.83 3.71 23.73
N LEU A 2 -8.40 4.96 23.49
CA LEU A 2 -9.29 6.12 23.56
C LEU A 2 -10.19 6.33 22.33
N LYS A 3 -9.82 5.81 21.18
CA LYS A 3 -10.52 6.03 19.88
C LYS A 3 -10.76 4.74 19.09
N PHE A 4 -10.63 3.59 19.72
CA PHE A 4 -10.83 2.31 19.06
C PHE A 4 -12.32 1.97 18.98
N ASP A 5 -12.79 1.71 17.78
CA ASP A 5 -14.13 1.21 17.49
C ASP A 5 -13.98 -0.15 16.80
N GLU A 6 -14.10 -1.21 17.58
CA GLU A 6 -13.92 -2.60 17.13
C GLU A 6 -14.83 -2.95 15.96
N LYS A 7 -16.12 -2.57 16.08
CA LYS A 7 -17.09 -2.86 15.02
C LYS A 7 -16.72 -2.16 13.72
N LYS A 8 -16.35 -0.88 13.79
CA LYS A 8 -15.93 -0.10 12.63
C LYS A 8 -14.68 -0.68 11.98
N GLN A 9 -13.70 -1.11 12.78
CA GLN A 9 -12.48 -1.75 12.31
C GLN A 9 -12.78 -3.05 11.55
N ILE A 10 -13.55 -3.94 12.16
CA ILE A 10 -13.96 -5.22 11.56
C ILE A 10 -14.75 -4.99 10.27
N ASP A 11 -15.75 -4.11 10.29
CA ASP A 11 -16.58 -3.81 9.12
C ASP A 11 -15.75 -3.21 7.97
N SER A 12 -14.76 -2.36 8.30
CA SER A 12 -13.86 -1.75 7.32
C SER A 12 -12.99 -2.79 6.62
N VAL A 13 -12.40 -3.72 7.36
CA VAL A 13 -11.55 -4.79 6.78
C VAL A 13 -12.40 -5.76 5.95
N ARG A 14 -13.59 -6.14 6.42
CA ARG A 14 -14.53 -6.97 5.65
C ARG A 14 -14.95 -6.31 4.34
N GLY A 15 -15.25 -5.01 4.38
CA GLY A 15 -15.59 -4.25 3.19
C GLY A 15 -14.43 -4.20 2.18
N ALA A 16 -13.20 -4.07 2.66
CA ALA A 16 -12.02 -4.13 1.78
C ALA A 16 -11.84 -5.52 1.15
N LEU A 17 -11.98 -6.60 1.94
CA LEU A 17 -11.90 -7.98 1.41
C LEU A 17 -13.00 -8.26 0.38
N ALA A 18 -14.19 -7.68 0.54
CA ALA A 18 -15.29 -7.83 -0.43
C ALA A 18 -14.97 -7.25 -1.82
N LEU A 19 -13.97 -6.37 -1.95
CA LEU A 19 -13.50 -5.83 -3.23
C LEU A 19 -12.65 -6.84 -4.01
N ARG A 20 -12.22 -7.94 -3.39
CA ARG A 20 -11.30 -8.90 -4.00
C ARG A 20 -11.79 -9.37 -5.37
N GLY A 21 -13.05 -9.78 -5.51
CA GLY A 21 -13.59 -10.21 -6.78
C GLY A 21 -13.47 -9.18 -7.89
N GLN A 22 -13.71 -7.90 -7.58
CA GLN A 22 -13.54 -6.80 -8.54
C GLN A 22 -12.06 -6.58 -8.91
N ILE A 23 -11.16 -6.68 -7.92
CA ILE A 23 -9.71 -6.57 -8.15
C ILE A 23 -9.24 -7.73 -9.03
N GLU A 24 -9.68 -8.95 -8.75
CA GLU A 24 -9.37 -10.15 -9.54
C GLU A 24 -9.81 -9.98 -11.00
N GLU A 25 -11.04 -9.54 -11.25
CA GLU A 25 -11.56 -9.31 -12.60
C GLU A 25 -10.70 -8.30 -13.39
N ILE A 26 -10.29 -7.20 -12.74
CA ILE A 26 -9.44 -6.19 -13.36
C ILE A 26 -8.06 -6.77 -13.67
N VAL A 27 -7.40 -7.39 -12.67
CA VAL A 27 -6.06 -7.96 -12.84
C VAL A 27 -6.05 -9.08 -13.87
N ASP A 28 -7.07 -9.94 -13.89
CA ASP A 28 -7.22 -11.01 -14.88
C ASP A 28 -7.35 -10.44 -16.31
N ALA A 29 -8.13 -9.36 -16.47
CA ALA A 29 -8.25 -8.68 -17.75
C ALA A 29 -6.91 -8.08 -18.21
N ILE A 30 -6.16 -7.46 -17.29
CA ILE A 30 -4.82 -6.93 -17.54
C ILE A 30 -3.85 -8.05 -17.96
N CYS A 31 -3.84 -9.17 -17.22
CA CYS A 31 -2.99 -10.31 -17.52
C CYS A 31 -3.33 -10.94 -18.88
N LYS A 32 -4.61 -11.02 -19.22
CA LYS A 32 -5.09 -11.55 -20.51
C LYS A 32 -4.72 -10.64 -21.68
N GLU A 33 -4.77 -9.32 -21.49
CA GLU A 33 -4.33 -8.35 -22.52
C GLU A 33 -2.81 -8.39 -22.70
N GLY A 34 -2.08 -8.68 -21.65
CA GLY A 34 -0.63 -8.69 -21.59
C GLY A 34 -0.08 -7.36 -21.08
N TYR A 35 0.93 -7.46 -20.24
CA TYR A 35 1.67 -6.30 -19.71
C TYR A 35 3.17 -6.63 -19.64
N ARG A 36 4.00 -5.60 -19.52
CA ARG A 36 5.46 -5.75 -19.47
C ARG A 36 5.99 -5.67 -18.04
N ASN A 37 5.53 -4.69 -17.28
CA ASN A 37 5.93 -4.46 -15.90
C ASN A 37 4.82 -3.79 -15.09
N ILE A 38 4.96 -3.85 -13.77
CA ILE A 38 4.05 -3.21 -12.81
C ILE A 38 4.78 -2.02 -12.21
N LEU A 39 4.17 -0.84 -12.23
CA LEU A 39 4.64 0.36 -11.55
C LEU A 39 3.79 0.61 -10.31
N LEU A 40 4.37 0.49 -9.12
CA LEU A 40 3.76 0.94 -7.88
C LEU A 40 4.16 2.40 -7.65
N MET A 41 3.20 3.33 -7.64
CA MET A 41 3.50 4.75 -7.48
C MET A 41 2.66 5.36 -6.37
N GLY A 42 3.32 6.10 -5.48
CA GLY A 42 2.70 6.76 -4.35
C GLY A 42 3.50 7.96 -3.85
N ILE A 43 2.99 8.63 -2.84
CA ILE A 43 3.68 9.71 -2.13
C ILE A 43 3.31 9.64 -0.65
N GLY A 44 4.26 9.94 0.26
CA GLY A 44 4.03 9.83 1.71
C GLY A 44 3.67 8.40 2.14
N GLY A 45 2.55 8.24 2.86
CA GLY A 45 2.06 6.94 3.34
C GLY A 45 1.81 5.94 2.20
N THR A 46 1.25 6.39 1.08
CA THR A 46 0.99 5.51 -0.08
C THR A 46 2.28 5.03 -0.75
N TYR A 47 3.34 5.83 -0.74
CA TYR A 47 4.67 5.38 -1.18
C TYR A 47 5.23 4.27 -0.27
N ALA A 48 5.01 4.38 1.03
CA ALA A 48 5.39 3.33 1.97
C ALA A 48 4.65 2.01 1.69
N SER A 49 3.37 2.07 1.34
CA SER A 49 2.59 0.90 0.91
C SER A 49 3.13 0.29 -0.38
N CYS A 50 3.57 1.10 -1.33
CA CYS A 50 4.25 0.64 -2.54
C CYS A 50 5.56 -0.12 -2.21
N LEU A 51 6.37 0.40 -1.27
CA LEU A 51 7.60 -0.26 -0.82
C LEU A 51 7.32 -1.63 -0.20
N GLN A 52 6.31 -1.74 0.66
CA GLN A 52 5.91 -3.02 1.26
C GLN A 52 5.49 -4.03 0.19
N THR A 53 4.64 -3.60 -0.73
CA THR A 53 4.12 -4.44 -1.80
C THR A 53 5.22 -4.92 -2.74
N ALA A 54 6.17 -4.05 -3.10
CA ALA A 54 7.30 -4.43 -3.94
C ALA A 54 8.20 -5.47 -3.28
N VAL A 55 8.45 -5.36 -1.97
CA VAL A 55 9.24 -6.37 -1.24
C VAL A 55 8.50 -7.70 -1.19
N HIS A 56 7.19 -7.68 -0.92
CA HIS A 56 6.34 -8.87 -0.91
C HIS A 56 6.38 -9.59 -2.27
N MET A 57 6.26 -8.84 -3.37
CA MET A 57 6.33 -9.42 -4.72
C MET A 57 7.71 -9.99 -5.04
N LYS A 58 8.79 -9.26 -4.79
CA LYS A 58 10.15 -9.71 -5.16
C LYS A 58 10.63 -10.93 -4.39
N GLU A 59 10.06 -11.23 -3.23
CA GLU A 59 10.37 -12.43 -2.45
C GLU A 59 9.77 -13.69 -3.06
N ARG A 60 8.71 -13.54 -3.87
CA ARG A 60 7.88 -14.65 -4.34
C ARG A 60 7.80 -14.79 -5.85
N SER A 61 8.14 -13.73 -6.59
CA SER A 61 7.84 -13.63 -8.01
C SER A 61 9.00 -13.04 -8.81
N GLY A 62 9.13 -13.49 -10.05
CA GLY A 62 10.02 -12.93 -11.07
C GLY A 62 9.42 -11.77 -11.85
N LEU A 63 8.21 -11.33 -11.55
CA LEU A 63 7.55 -10.19 -12.21
C LEU A 63 8.38 -8.91 -12.06
N GLU A 64 8.50 -8.13 -13.12
CA GLU A 64 9.21 -6.86 -13.08
C GLU A 64 8.34 -5.79 -12.38
N VAL A 65 8.74 -5.41 -11.17
CA VAL A 65 8.07 -4.40 -10.35
C VAL A 65 8.96 -3.16 -10.22
N LEU A 66 8.40 -2.01 -10.53
CA LEU A 66 9.01 -0.69 -10.36
C LEU A 66 8.32 0.02 -9.19
N VAL A 67 9.07 0.79 -8.42
CA VAL A 67 8.50 1.62 -7.35
C VAL A 67 8.96 3.05 -7.56
N GLU A 68 8.01 3.98 -7.57
CA GLU A 68 8.29 5.40 -7.75
C GLU A 68 7.59 6.24 -6.68
N ASN A 69 8.34 7.19 -6.12
CA ASN A 69 7.72 8.32 -5.46
C ASN A 69 7.20 9.28 -6.54
N ALA A 70 5.94 9.67 -6.47
CA ALA A 70 5.31 10.48 -7.52
C ALA A 70 6.05 11.80 -7.78
N ALA A 71 6.48 12.50 -6.73
CA ALA A 71 7.22 13.77 -6.87
C ALA A 71 8.61 13.58 -7.49
N GLU A 72 9.31 12.50 -7.14
CA GLU A 72 10.61 12.17 -7.74
C GLU A 72 10.44 11.76 -9.21
N TYR A 73 9.44 10.93 -9.51
CA TYR A 73 9.12 10.51 -10.87
C TYR A 73 8.84 11.70 -11.81
N LEU A 74 8.22 12.76 -11.30
CA LEU A 74 8.00 14.00 -12.07
C LEU A 74 9.31 14.65 -12.52
N THR A 75 10.32 14.65 -11.69
CA THR A 75 11.62 15.30 -11.99
C THR A 75 12.55 14.38 -12.77
N THR A 76 12.75 13.15 -12.33
CA THR A 76 13.73 12.21 -12.90
C THR A 76 13.17 11.39 -14.06
N GLY A 77 11.87 11.05 -14.00
CA GLY A 77 11.26 10.06 -14.88
C GLY A 77 11.82 8.65 -14.68
N ASN A 78 11.26 7.70 -15.42
CA ASN A 78 11.80 6.34 -15.48
C ASN A 78 11.62 5.80 -16.91
N LYS A 79 12.72 5.47 -17.60
CA LYS A 79 12.70 4.98 -19.00
C LYS A 79 12.04 3.60 -19.15
N ARG A 80 11.81 2.88 -18.06
CA ARG A 80 11.09 1.59 -18.09
C ARG A 80 9.57 1.77 -18.03
N VAL A 81 9.08 2.96 -17.69
CA VAL A 81 7.65 3.29 -17.73
C VAL A 81 7.24 3.68 -19.14
N GLY A 82 6.22 3.01 -19.67
CA GLY A 82 5.76 3.24 -21.04
C GLY A 82 4.70 2.25 -21.46
N GLU A 83 4.60 1.99 -22.76
CA GLU A 83 3.66 1.01 -23.29
C GLU A 83 3.86 -0.37 -22.65
N GLY A 84 2.78 -1.02 -22.24
CA GLY A 84 2.78 -2.27 -21.48
C GLY A 84 3.06 -2.10 -19.98
N THR A 85 3.28 -0.89 -19.46
CA THR A 85 3.33 -0.66 -18.01
C THR A 85 1.91 -0.58 -17.44
N VAL A 86 1.68 -1.28 -16.35
CA VAL A 86 0.48 -1.13 -15.51
C VAL A 86 0.89 -0.43 -14.23
N ALA A 87 0.43 0.81 -14.06
CA ALA A 87 0.63 1.56 -12.83
C ALA A 87 -0.49 1.23 -11.84
N VAL A 88 -0.11 0.84 -10.63
CA VAL A 88 -1.03 0.68 -9.49
C VAL A 88 -0.76 1.83 -8.53
N VAL A 89 -1.76 2.65 -8.30
CA VAL A 89 -1.66 3.87 -7.50
C VAL A 89 -2.72 3.90 -6.41
N SER A 90 -2.46 4.65 -5.35
CA SER A 90 -3.46 4.90 -4.31
C SER A 90 -3.47 6.36 -3.88
N SER A 91 -4.63 6.86 -3.47
CA SER A 91 -4.77 8.17 -2.89
C SER A 91 -6.02 8.29 -2.02
N VAL A 92 -5.85 8.79 -0.81
CA VAL A 92 -6.97 9.07 0.10
C VAL A 92 -7.79 10.26 -0.41
N THR A 93 -7.14 11.35 -0.77
CA THR A 93 -7.82 12.59 -1.19
C THR A 93 -8.15 12.62 -2.68
N GLY A 94 -7.44 11.84 -3.50
CA GLY A 94 -7.55 11.86 -4.96
C GLY A 94 -7.24 13.21 -5.61
N SER A 95 -6.56 14.12 -4.89
CA SER A 95 -6.31 15.50 -5.33
C SER A 95 -4.87 15.98 -5.13
N THR A 96 -3.97 15.11 -4.67
CA THR A 96 -2.55 15.45 -4.50
C THR A 96 -1.94 15.77 -5.86
N SER A 97 -1.41 16.98 -6.04
CA SER A 97 -0.92 17.48 -7.33
C SER A 97 0.14 16.57 -7.96
N GLU A 98 1.11 16.12 -7.15
CA GLU A 98 2.19 15.25 -7.61
C GLU A 98 1.68 13.88 -8.06
N MET A 99 0.60 13.37 -7.44
CA MET A 99 -0.04 12.13 -7.88
C MET A 99 -0.77 12.33 -9.22
N LEU A 100 -1.53 13.42 -9.36
CA LEU A 100 -2.25 13.73 -10.60
C LEU A 100 -1.26 13.90 -11.78
N GLU A 101 -0.22 14.70 -11.57
CA GLU A 101 0.80 14.96 -12.59
C GLU A 101 1.64 13.69 -12.89
N GLY A 102 1.97 12.91 -11.87
CA GLY A 102 2.69 11.63 -12.00
C GLY A 102 1.91 10.61 -12.82
N VAL A 103 0.60 10.46 -12.53
CA VAL A 103 -0.31 9.61 -13.30
C VAL A 103 -0.42 10.11 -14.75
N ALA A 104 -0.64 11.40 -14.96
CA ALA A 104 -0.71 11.98 -16.30
C ALA A 104 0.58 11.74 -17.10
N LYS A 105 1.75 11.87 -16.44
CA LYS A 105 3.05 11.60 -17.07
C LYS A 105 3.21 10.12 -17.45
N ALA A 106 2.79 9.19 -16.58
CA ALA A 106 2.85 7.75 -16.85
C ALA A 106 1.91 7.37 -18.01
N GLN A 107 0.67 7.88 -18.02
CA GLN A 107 -0.29 7.68 -19.10
C GLN A 107 0.20 8.26 -20.43
N LYS A 108 0.80 9.44 -20.41
CA LYS A 108 1.43 10.04 -21.61
C LYS A 108 2.57 9.18 -22.16
N ALA A 109 3.25 8.44 -21.32
CA ALA A 109 4.26 7.47 -21.73
C ALA A 109 3.67 6.14 -22.24
N GLY A 110 2.37 5.90 -22.09
CA GLY A 110 1.67 4.71 -22.56
C GLY A 110 1.29 3.71 -21.46
N ALA A 111 1.45 4.07 -20.17
CA ALA A 111 1.00 3.24 -19.06
C ALA A 111 -0.52 3.28 -18.91
N LYS A 112 -1.12 2.15 -18.52
CA LYS A 112 -2.49 2.06 -17.99
C LYS A 112 -2.46 2.09 -16.47
N VAL A 113 -3.54 2.60 -15.84
CA VAL A 113 -3.56 2.89 -14.41
C VAL A 113 -4.72 2.23 -13.70
N LEU A 114 -4.43 1.42 -12.68
CA LEU A 114 -5.36 0.94 -11.67
C LEU A 114 -5.24 1.83 -10.42
N GLY A 115 -6.33 2.49 -10.04
CA GLY A 115 -6.39 3.40 -8.90
C GLY A 115 -7.21 2.87 -7.74
N PHE A 116 -6.60 2.82 -6.55
CA PHE A 116 -7.28 2.63 -5.27
C PHE A 116 -7.54 4.00 -4.65
N ILE A 117 -8.77 4.46 -4.66
CA ILE A 117 -9.12 5.84 -4.28
C ILE A 117 -10.19 5.80 -3.20
N ASP A 118 -10.02 6.57 -2.12
CA ASP A 118 -10.98 6.53 -1.03
C ASP A 118 -12.31 7.23 -1.37
N VAL A 119 -12.29 8.17 -2.34
CA VAL A 119 -13.45 8.98 -2.75
C VAL A 119 -13.63 8.97 -4.26
N GLU A 120 -14.76 8.42 -4.73
CA GLU A 120 -15.09 8.17 -6.14
C GLU A 120 -15.12 9.42 -7.05
N THR A 121 -15.36 10.59 -6.53
CA THR A 121 -15.64 11.80 -7.35
C THR A 121 -14.43 12.71 -7.54
N THR A 122 -13.24 12.24 -7.20
CA THR A 122 -12.01 13.01 -7.23
C THR A 122 -11.43 13.16 -8.65
N GLU A 123 -10.44 14.05 -8.79
CA GLU A 123 -9.75 14.24 -10.06
C GLU A 123 -9.00 12.98 -10.48
N LEU A 124 -8.31 12.34 -9.54
CA LEU A 124 -7.58 11.10 -9.80
C LEU A 124 -8.51 9.96 -10.23
N ALA A 125 -9.69 9.84 -9.60
CA ALA A 125 -10.70 8.84 -9.95
C ALA A 125 -11.12 8.92 -11.43
N LYS A 126 -11.19 10.12 -11.97
CA LYS A 126 -11.56 10.37 -13.39
C LYS A 126 -10.42 10.09 -14.36
N MET A 127 -9.19 10.01 -13.88
CA MET A 127 -7.99 9.85 -14.71
C MET A 127 -7.58 8.40 -14.92
N VAL A 128 -7.89 7.53 -13.95
CA VAL A 128 -7.44 6.13 -13.98
C VAL A 128 -8.25 5.29 -14.97
N ASP A 129 -7.66 4.26 -15.52
CA ASP A 129 -8.32 3.33 -16.46
C ASP A 129 -9.25 2.36 -15.72
N TRP A 130 -8.88 1.97 -14.50
CA TRP A 130 -9.69 1.16 -13.59
C TRP A 130 -9.70 1.79 -12.20
N GLU A 131 -10.88 1.98 -11.66
CA GLU A 131 -11.07 2.55 -10.33
C GLU A 131 -11.64 1.52 -9.36
N ILE A 132 -11.08 1.48 -8.16
CA ILE A 132 -11.66 0.83 -7.01
C ILE A 132 -11.77 1.85 -5.88
N ALA A 133 -12.98 2.30 -5.62
CA ALA A 133 -13.25 3.27 -4.58
C ALA A 133 -13.67 2.57 -3.28
N TYR A 134 -12.84 2.73 -2.26
CA TYR A 134 -13.16 2.25 -0.91
C TYR A 134 -12.22 2.91 0.10
N PRO A 135 -12.73 3.49 1.20
CA PRO A 135 -11.92 4.19 2.19
C PRO A 135 -11.08 3.22 3.03
N SER A 136 -9.85 3.65 3.34
CA SER A 136 -8.91 2.90 4.18
C SER A 136 -8.44 1.55 3.59
N ASN A 137 -7.74 0.76 4.40
CA ASN A 137 -7.21 -0.57 4.05
C ASN A 137 -6.37 -0.60 2.76
N GLU A 138 -5.64 0.46 2.50
CA GLU A 138 -4.82 0.64 1.30
C GLU A 138 -3.85 -0.52 1.08
N GLN A 139 -3.11 -0.92 2.12
CA GLN A 139 -2.14 -2.01 2.02
C GLN A 139 -2.79 -3.34 1.62
N LEU A 140 -3.99 -3.62 2.13
CA LEU A 140 -4.74 -4.83 1.77
C LEU A 140 -5.16 -4.79 0.29
N LYS A 141 -5.60 -3.63 -0.21
CA LYS A 141 -5.93 -3.45 -1.63
C LYS A 141 -4.71 -3.67 -2.54
N PHE A 142 -3.56 -3.13 -2.16
CA PHE A 142 -2.30 -3.36 -2.88
C PHE A 142 -1.91 -4.84 -2.88
N PHE A 143 -2.01 -5.52 -1.74
CA PHE A 143 -1.68 -6.94 -1.64
C PHE A 143 -2.64 -7.79 -2.47
N MET A 144 -3.95 -7.54 -2.43
CA MET A 144 -4.91 -8.28 -3.27
C MET A 144 -4.57 -8.19 -4.76
N ALA A 145 -4.20 -6.99 -5.24
CA ALA A 145 -3.77 -6.84 -6.64
C ALA A 145 -2.44 -7.54 -6.93
N ALA A 146 -1.43 -7.33 -6.09
CA ALA A 146 -0.11 -7.93 -6.23
C ALA A 146 -0.15 -9.46 -6.21
N ASP A 147 -0.89 -10.02 -5.25
CA ASP A 147 -1.07 -11.46 -5.10
C ASP A 147 -1.79 -12.07 -6.30
N ARG A 148 -2.80 -11.36 -6.86
CA ARG A 148 -3.49 -11.83 -8.06
C ARG A 148 -2.59 -11.78 -9.29
N PHE A 149 -1.72 -10.77 -9.45
CA PHE A 149 -0.70 -10.76 -10.50
C PHE A 149 0.25 -11.96 -10.39
N MET A 150 0.74 -12.25 -9.18
CA MET A 150 1.63 -13.39 -8.93
C MET A 150 0.92 -14.73 -9.15
N TYR A 151 -0.34 -14.85 -8.71
CA TYR A 151 -1.16 -16.04 -8.94
C TYR A 151 -1.34 -16.31 -10.44
N ASN A 152 -1.67 -15.29 -11.23
CA ASN A 152 -1.82 -15.42 -12.68
C ASN A 152 -0.50 -15.75 -13.40
N ALA A 153 0.63 -15.39 -12.81
CA ALA A 153 1.96 -15.80 -13.29
C ALA A 153 2.34 -17.24 -12.90
N GLY A 154 1.53 -17.92 -12.08
CA GLY A 154 1.84 -19.25 -11.54
C GLY A 154 2.91 -19.24 -10.47
N GLU A 155 3.08 -18.14 -9.77
CA GLU A 155 4.13 -17.93 -8.76
C GLU A 155 3.58 -17.73 -7.32
N PHE A 156 2.28 -17.98 -7.11
CA PHE A 156 1.63 -17.86 -5.80
C PHE A 156 0.52 -18.91 -5.60
N ASP A 157 0.91 -20.16 -5.42
CA ASP A 157 0.00 -21.31 -5.32
C ASP A 157 -0.94 -21.26 -4.10
N GLU A 158 -0.52 -20.59 -3.01
CA GLU A 158 -1.31 -20.48 -1.79
C GLU A 158 -2.43 -19.44 -1.85
N TYR A 159 -2.58 -18.71 -2.96
CA TYR A 159 -3.51 -17.58 -3.12
C TYR A 159 -4.92 -17.89 -2.60
N GLU A 160 -5.56 -18.92 -3.14
CA GLU A 160 -6.95 -19.29 -2.78
C GLU A 160 -7.09 -19.67 -1.31
N ALA A 161 -6.14 -20.46 -0.79
CA ALA A 161 -6.17 -20.90 0.60
C ALA A 161 -5.94 -19.73 1.57
N MET A 162 -5.02 -18.84 1.24
CA MET A 162 -4.73 -17.65 2.06
C MET A 162 -5.92 -16.69 2.12
N TYR A 163 -6.55 -16.39 0.98
CA TYR A 163 -7.71 -15.49 0.98
C TYR A 163 -8.96 -16.11 1.58
N ALA A 164 -9.15 -17.42 1.48
CA ALA A 164 -10.21 -18.12 2.25
C ALA A 164 -10.01 -17.99 3.76
N GLU A 165 -8.76 -18.01 4.23
CA GLU A 165 -8.42 -17.79 5.63
C GLU A 165 -8.58 -16.31 6.03
N PHE A 166 -8.20 -15.38 5.16
CA PHE A 166 -8.41 -13.94 5.38
C PHE A 166 -9.88 -13.57 5.48
N ASP A 167 -10.72 -14.05 4.58
CA ASP A 167 -12.17 -13.83 4.61
C ASP A 167 -12.79 -14.28 5.94
N LYS A 168 -12.26 -15.36 6.52
CA LYS A 168 -12.77 -15.94 7.75
C LYS A 168 -12.26 -15.26 9.01
N ASN A 169 -10.98 -14.87 9.06
CA ASN A 169 -10.32 -14.55 10.32
C ASN A 169 -9.64 -13.18 10.36
N LEU A 170 -9.23 -12.59 9.22
CA LEU A 170 -8.39 -11.39 9.22
C LEU A 170 -9.05 -10.19 9.94
N PRO A 171 -10.35 -9.89 9.75
CA PRO A 171 -10.96 -8.72 10.39
C PRO A 171 -10.91 -8.79 11.92
N GLU A 172 -11.27 -9.94 12.49
CA GLU A 172 -11.25 -10.16 13.93
C GLU A 172 -9.83 -10.27 14.48
N ALA A 173 -8.91 -10.89 13.75
CA ALA A 173 -7.52 -11.02 14.16
C ALA A 173 -6.82 -9.65 14.26
N LEU A 174 -7.08 -8.74 13.32
CA LEU A 174 -6.55 -7.38 13.38
C LEU A 174 -7.11 -6.60 14.57
N ALA A 175 -8.43 -6.65 14.79
CA ALA A 175 -9.06 -5.98 15.92
C ALA A 175 -8.55 -6.53 17.27
N GLU A 176 -8.38 -7.84 17.38
CA GLU A 176 -7.85 -8.47 18.58
C GLU A 176 -6.37 -8.12 18.81
N THR A 177 -5.56 -8.05 17.77
CA THR A 177 -4.16 -7.62 17.85
C THR A 177 -4.04 -6.20 18.40
N GLU A 178 -4.88 -5.28 17.94
CA GLU A 178 -4.92 -3.92 18.47
C GLU A 178 -5.28 -3.88 19.95
N LYS A 179 -6.28 -4.66 20.38
CA LYS A 179 -6.66 -4.77 21.80
C LYS A 179 -5.53 -5.32 22.66
N GLN A 180 -4.85 -6.35 22.19
CA GLN A 180 -3.75 -6.95 22.93
C GLN A 180 -2.53 -6.03 23.04
N ALA A 181 -2.28 -5.19 22.04
CA ALA A 181 -1.18 -4.23 22.02
C ALA A 181 -1.42 -2.99 22.91
N ASP A 182 -2.66 -2.69 23.31
CA ASP A 182 -3.02 -1.43 23.97
C ASP A 182 -2.26 -1.18 25.26
N ALA A 183 -2.20 -2.17 26.14
CA ALA A 183 -1.52 -2.04 27.43
C ALA A 183 -0.01 -1.80 27.27
N PHE A 184 0.62 -2.54 26.37
CA PHE A 184 2.04 -2.36 26.03
C PHE A 184 2.29 -0.98 25.41
N GLY A 185 1.45 -0.56 24.45
CA GLY A 185 1.58 0.74 23.80
C GLY A 185 1.45 1.90 24.77
N LEU A 186 0.52 1.80 25.76
CA LEU A 186 0.36 2.81 26.78
C LEU A 186 1.58 2.89 27.72
N GLN A 187 2.06 1.75 28.19
CA GLN A 187 3.26 1.69 29.03
C GLN A 187 4.47 2.26 28.29
N PHE A 188 4.70 1.85 27.04
CA PHE A 188 5.79 2.36 26.21
C PHE A 188 5.71 3.89 26.04
N ALA A 189 4.53 4.41 25.75
CA ALA A 189 4.33 5.85 25.59
C ALA A 189 4.60 6.63 26.89
N GLU A 190 4.21 6.10 28.06
CA GLU A 190 4.48 6.72 29.37
C GLU A 190 5.98 6.75 29.70
N GLU A 191 6.69 5.66 29.40
CA GLU A 191 8.12 5.52 29.69
C GLU A 191 8.99 6.37 28.78
N HIS A 192 8.60 6.50 27.49
CA HIS A 192 9.45 7.06 26.44
C HIS A 192 9.00 8.41 25.87
N ARG A 193 7.87 8.97 26.32
CA ARG A 193 7.32 10.24 25.78
C ARG A 193 8.26 11.45 25.84
N ASN A 194 9.29 11.41 26.70
CA ASN A 194 10.25 12.50 26.87
C ASN A 194 11.61 12.20 26.23
N ASP A 195 11.76 11.08 25.56
CA ASP A 195 13.00 10.74 24.87
C ASP A 195 13.24 11.70 23.71
N PRO A 196 14.48 12.18 23.51
CA PRO A 196 14.77 13.24 22.54
C PRO A 196 14.68 12.76 21.09
N ILE A 197 14.80 11.45 20.84
CA ILE A 197 14.74 10.82 19.53
C ILE A 197 14.30 9.36 19.65
N HIS A 198 13.56 8.89 18.64
CA HIS A 198 13.12 7.51 18.55
C HIS A 198 13.61 6.87 17.24
N TYR A 199 14.20 5.68 17.35
CA TYR A 199 14.62 4.88 16.20
C TYR A 199 13.59 3.82 15.89
N PHE A 200 13.15 3.79 14.63
CA PHE A 200 12.24 2.79 14.10
C PHE A 200 13.02 1.86 13.19
N VAL A 201 13.19 0.61 13.60
CA VAL A 201 14.01 -0.38 12.91
C VAL A 201 13.09 -1.43 12.28
N GLY A 202 13.17 -1.59 10.97
CA GLY A 202 12.37 -2.55 10.22
C GLY A 202 13.16 -3.25 9.13
N ALA A 203 12.62 -4.37 8.63
CA ALA A 203 13.20 -5.14 7.55
C ALA A 203 12.13 -5.76 6.65
N GLY A 204 12.50 -6.21 5.46
CA GLY A 204 11.59 -6.83 4.51
C GLY A 204 10.40 -5.93 4.19
N ASN A 205 9.22 -6.53 4.02
CA ASN A 205 7.98 -5.79 3.79
C ASN A 205 7.57 -4.91 4.98
N GLN A 206 8.07 -5.16 6.20
CA GLN A 206 7.80 -4.32 7.36
C GLN A 206 8.60 -3.00 7.36
N TYR A 207 9.64 -2.86 6.55
CA TYR A 207 10.40 -1.59 6.49
C TYR A 207 9.52 -0.43 6.00
N GLY A 208 8.67 -0.65 4.99
CA GLY A 208 7.73 0.37 4.53
C GLY A 208 6.75 0.81 5.63
N ALA A 209 6.18 -0.14 6.40
CA ALA A 209 5.32 0.17 7.54
C ALA A 209 6.07 0.96 8.62
N THR A 210 7.31 0.56 8.94
CA THR A 210 8.19 1.24 9.89
C THR A 210 8.47 2.69 9.47
N TYR A 211 8.80 2.90 8.20
CA TYR A 211 9.01 4.21 7.61
C TYR A 211 7.74 5.08 7.69
N SER A 212 6.60 4.55 7.27
CA SER A 212 5.33 5.26 7.32
C SER A 212 4.94 5.66 8.74
N TYR A 213 5.09 4.75 9.70
CA TYR A 213 4.73 5.01 11.09
C TYR A 213 5.62 6.11 11.70
N ALA A 214 6.92 6.05 11.46
CA ALA A 214 7.85 7.09 11.91
C ALA A 214 7.51 8.45 11.30
N MET A 215 7.39 8.52 9.97
CA MET A 215 7.22 9.78 9.24
C MET A 215 5.81 10.35 9.41
N CYS A 216 4.76 9.58 9.12
CA CYS A 216 3.40 10.11 9.06
C CYS A 216 2.80 10.32 10.45
N TYR A 217 3.04 9.40 11.39
CA TYR A 217 2.42 9.48 12.71
C TYR A 217 3.29 10.25 13.71
N TRP A 218 4.57 9.96 13.80
CA TRP A 218 5.41 10.57 14.83
C TRP A 218 5.95 11.93 14.40
N GLU A 219 6.50 12.07 13.22
CA GLU A 219 7.07 13.34 12.77
C GLU A 219 5.99 14.32 12.31
N GLU A 220 5.11 13.92 11.40
CA GLU A 220 4.12 14.80 10.79
C GLU A 220 2.99 15.17 11.78
N MET A 221 2.40 14.18 12.45
CA MET A 221 1.25 14.41 13.33
C MET A 221 1.63 14.88 14.74
N HIS A 222 2.77 14.44 15.26
CA HIS A 222 3.18 14.72 16.65
C HIS A 222 4.46 15.56 16.79
N TRP A 223 5.15 15.84 15.68
CA TRP A 223 6.38 16.66 15.65
C TRP A 223 7.50 16.09 16.51
N ILE A 224 7.53 14.78 16.68
CA ILE A 224 8.53 14.05 17.44
C ILE A 224 9.67 13.66 16.50
N ARG A 225 10.91 13.83 16.93
CA ARG A 225 12.09 13.46 16.14
C ARG A 225 12.22 11.96 16.07
N THR A 226 12.30 11.45 14.85
CA THR A 226 12.52 10.03 14.60
C THR A 226 13.64 9.77 13.61
N LYS A 227 14.02 8.52 13.50
CA LYS A 227 14.86 7.98 12.45
C LYS A 227 14.35 6.59 12.07
N SER A 228 13.79 6.45 10.89
CA SER A 228 13.55 5.13 10.31
C SER A 228 14.85 4.59 9.71
N ILE A 229 15.19 3.34 10.01
CA ILE A 229 16.41 2.71 9.54
C ILE A 229 16.15 1.23 9.19
N HIS A 230 16.74 0.78 8.10
CA HIS A 230 16.67 -0.63 7.74
C HIS A 230 17.53 -1.45 8.72
N SER A 231 17.02 -2.59 9.18
CA SER A 231 17.71 -3.40 10.20
C SER A 231 19.12 -3.82 9.78
N ALA A 232 19.35 -4.04 8.47
CA ALA A 232 20.68 -4.38 7.94
C ALA A 232 21.70 -3.24 8.03
N GLU A 233 21.26 -2.01 8.30
CA GLU A 233 22.12 -0.83 8.46
C GLU A 233 22.22 -0.36 9.91
N PHE A 234 21.51 -1.02 10.82
CA PHE A 234 21.46 -0.65 12.23
C PHE A 234 22.59 -1.27 13.05
N PHE A 235 23.16 -2.40 12.61
CA PHE A 235 24.21 -3.17 13.29
C PHE A 235 25.56 -3.02 12.62
#